data_569d143b2ed7494f7c9a641f436353fb
#
_entry.id   569d143b2ed7494f7c9a641f436353fb
#
_cell.length_a   1.000
_cell.length_b   1.000
_cell.length_c   1.000
_cell.angle_alpha   90.00
_cell.angle_beta   90.00
_cell.angle_gamma   90.00
#
_symmetry.space_group_name_H-M   'P 1'
#
loop_
_entity.id
_entity.type
_entity.pdbx_description
1 polymer ?
#
loop_
_entity_poly.entity_id
_entity_poly.type
_entity_poly.pdbx_seq_one_letter_code
_entity_poly.pdbx_strand_id
1 'polypeptide(L)'
;MIEVIYKDESQEGQNGEEPFGLPRNIRQIGLAAEDYRIYMEDYVYTFLVRLARTEDSLGEAKTRVAVLTGNLKWRSQTAYLFIKGAIIAEEMEAAPDHIDFSENQWKQIQEAQKEYFEDQEIVGWFFSQPQLLLKVSEVMSKVHMKHFGGEKVLMLMEPQESEDAFFRYEN
;
A
#
# COMPACT_ATOMS: atom_id res chain seq x y z
N MET A 1 -0.81 4.61 -17.15
CA MET A 1 -2.02 4.99 -16.40
C MET A 1 -2.19 4.08 -15.19
N ILE A 2 -2.54 4.64 -14.04
CA ILE A 2 -2.82 3.84 -12.84
C ILE A 2 -4.31 3.56 -12.80
N GLU A 3 -4.66 2.28 -12.68
CA GLU A 3 -6.06 1.87 -12.64
C GLU A 3 -6.37 1.13 -11.34
N VAL A 4 -7.63 1.25 -10.90
CA VAL A 4 -8.08 0.55 -9.71
C VAL A 4 -8.19 -0.94 -10.01
N ILE A 5 -7.56 -1.76 -9.17
CA ILE A 5 -7.65 -3.21 -9.25
C ILE A 5 -8.52 -3.78 -8.12
N TYR A 6 -8.78 -2.95 -7.11
CA TYR A 6 -9.59 -3.34 -5.96
C TYR A 6 -10.11 -2.11 -5.23
N LYS A 7 -11.38 -2.13 -4.84
CA LYS A 7 -11.97 -1.08 -4.02
C LYS A 7 -12.78 -1.69 -2.89
N ASP A 8 -12.28 -1.53 -1.68
CA ASP A 8 -12.91 -1.78 -0.39
C ASP A 8 -13.99 -2.86 -0.30
N GLU A 9 -13.65 -4.07 -0.70
CA GLU A 9 -14.46 -5.25 -0.41
C GLU A 9 -13.55 -6.31 0.18
N SER A 10 -12.88 -5.96 1.27
CA SER A 10 -11.90 -6.86 1.87
C SER A 10 -12.59 -8.17 2.26
N GLN A 11 -12.06 -9.26 1.75
CA GLN A 11 -12.48 -10.59 2.11
C GLN A 11 -11.37 -11.25 2.89
N GLU A 12 -11.74 -11.82 4.00
CA GLU A 12 -10.78 -12.62 4.76
C GLU A 12 -10.43 -13.87 3.97
N GLY A 13 -9.23 -14.36 4.19
CA GLY A 13 -8.59 -15.41 3.44
C GLY A 13 -9.54 -16.43 2.86
N GLN A 14 -9.65 -16.43 1.57
CA GLN A 14 -10.53 -17.33 0.87
C GLN A 14 -10.00 -18.74 0.91
N ASN A 15 -10.90 -19.69 1.03
CA ASN A 15 -10.60 -21.10 1.00
C ASN A 15 -10.40 -21.56 -0.44
N GLY A 16 -9.38 -21.06 -1.07
CA GLY A 16 -9.05 -21.50 -2.40
C GLY A 16 -7.72 -22.23 -2.41
N GLU A 17 -7.34 -22.72 -3.56
CA GLU A 17 -6.00 -23.26 -3.74
C GLU A 17 -5.02 -22.11 -3.68
N GLU A 18 -4.33 -22.00 -2.56
CA GLU A 18 -3.34 -20.96 -2.37
C GLU A 18 -1.98 -21.46 -2.82
N PRO A 19 -1.43 -20.91 -3.90
CA PRO A 19 -0.25 -21.50 -4.55
C PRO A 19 1.03 -21.39 -3.74
N PHE A 20 1.07 -20.59 -2.69
CA PHE A 20 2.28 -20.35 -1.92
C PHE A 20 2.16 -20.68 -0.43
N GLY A 21 1.13 -21.44 -0.04
CA GLY A 21 0.94 -21.82 1.35
C GLY A 21 0.79 -20.62 2.27
N LEU A 22 -0.29 -19.86 2.11
CA LEU A 22 -0.50 -18.62 2.85
C LEU A 22 -0.60 -18.85 4.35
N PRO A 23 -0.02 -17.96 5.18
CA PRO A 23 -0.19 -18.03 6.62
C PRO A 23 -1.64 -17.75 7.02
N ARG A 24 -2.00 -18.13 8.24
CA ARG A 24 -3.39 -17.96 8.72
C ARG A 24 -3.84 -16.52 8.81
N ASN A 25 -2.93 -15.61 9.12
CA ASN A 25 -3.25 -14.22 9.37
C ASN A 25 -3.00 -13.36 8.14
N ILE A 26 -3.41 -13.85 6.98
CA ILE A 26 -3.29 -13.10 5.75
C ILE A 26 -4.66 -12.86 5.16
N ARG A 27 -4.84 -11.68 4.60
CA ARG A 27 -6.07 -11.23 3.99
C ARG A 27 -5.88 -11.12 2.49
N GLN A 28 -6.73 -11.79 1.73
CA GLN A 28 -6.80 -11.56 0.30
C GLN A 28 -7.63 -10.30 0.07
N ILE A 29 -7.09 -9.36 -0.67
CA ILE A 29 -7.75 -8.10 -0.95
C ILE A 29 -8.62 -8.26 -2.19
N GLY A 30 -9.92 -8.43 -1.95
CA GLY A 30 -10.91 -8.47 -3.02
C GLY A 30 -10.75 -9.58 -4.04
N LEU A 31 -11.58 -9.52 -5.05
CA LEU A 31 -11.42 -10.33 -6.26
C LEU A 31 -10.49 -9.56 -7.17
N ALA A 32 -9.22 -9.81 -7.07
CA ALA A 32 -8.24 -9.17 -7.91
C ALA A 32 -8.47 -9.51 -9.38
N ALA A 33 -7.92 -8.70 -10.26
CA ALA A 33 -7.85 -9.04 -11.66
C ALA A 33 -7.27 -10.46 -11.82
N GLU A 34 -7.67 -11.15 -12.85
CA GLU A 34 -7.27 -12.55 -13.06
C GLU A 34 -5.75 -12.74 -13.02
N ASP A 35 -5.00 -11.75 -13.48
CA ASP A 35 -3.55 -11.79 -13.60
C ASP A 35 -2.78 -11.11 -12.46
N TYR A 36 -3.49 -10.60 -11.44
CA TYR A 36 -2.84 -9.86 -10.36
C TYR A 36 -3.64 -10.01 -9.06
N ARG A 37 -3.02 -10.59 -8.05
CA ARG A 37 -3.67 -10.83 -6.75
C ARG A 37 -2.87 -10.18 -5.63
N ILE A 38 -3.59 -9.59 -4.68
CA ILE A 38 -2.98 -8.90 -3.54
C ILE A 38 -3.36 -9.62 -2.25
N TYR A 39 -2.34 -9.91 -1.46
CA TYR A 39 -2.50 -10.49 -0.13
C TYR A 39 -1.78 -9.59 0.87
N MET A 40 -2.49 -9.22 1.93
CA MET A 40 -1.93 -8.37 2.97
C MET A 40 -2.06 -9.08 4.30
N GLU A 41 -0.98 -9.10 5.08
CA GLU A 41 -1.05 -9.65 6.43
C GLU A 41 -1.91 -8.75 7.31
N ASP A 42 -2.72 -9.38 8.19
CA ASP A 42 -3.69 -8.65 9.02
C ASP A 42 -3.03 -7.59 9.87
N TYR A 43 -1.85 -7.87 10.42
CA TYR A 43 -1.17 -6.88 11.26
C TYR A 43 -0.75 -5.64 10.47
N VAL A 44 -0.45 -5.78 9.19
CA VAL A 44 -0.11 -4.64 8.34
C VAL A 44 -1.35 -3.77 8.12
N TYR A 45 -2.47 -4.40 7.81
CA TYR A 45 -3.72 -3.68 7.63
C TYR A 45 -4.12 -2.92 8.91
N THR A 46 -4.05 -3.59 10.05
CA THR A 46 -4.33 -2.98 11.35
C THR A 46 -3.40 -1.79 11.63
N PHE A 47 -2.12 -1.96 11.32
CA PHE A 47 -1.13 -0.89 11.47
C PHE A 47 -1.48 0.32 10.61
N LEU A 48 -1.83 0.09 9.35
CA LEU A 48 -2.17 1.19 8.42
C LEU A 48 -3.45 1.91 8.84
N VAL A 49 -4.46 1.18 9.31
CA VAL A 49 -5.68 1.79 9.83
C VAL A 49 -5.38 2.68 11.03
N ARG A 50 -4.56 2.19 11.94
CA ARG A 50 -4.16 3.00 13.11
C ARG A 50 -3.36 4.23 12.70
N LEU A 51 -2.44 4.06 11.76
CA LEU A 51 -1.66 5.18 11.23
C LEU A 51 -2.56 6.24 10.62
N ALA A 52 -3.52 5.82 9.79
CA ALA A 52 -4.45 6.73 9.13
C ALA A 52 -5.32 7.50 10.12
N ARG A 53 -5.65 6.88 11.26
CA ARG A 53 -6.52 7.47 12.29
C ARG A 53 -5.75 8.20 13.37
N THR A 54 -4.43 8.16 13.37
CA THR A 54 -3.64 8.85 14.38
C THR A 54 -3.85 10.34 14.30
N GLU A 55 -4.25 10.93 15.42
CA GLU A 55 -4.50 12.35 15.54
C GLU A 55 -3.24 13.10 15.96
N ASP A 56 -3.15 14.36 15.57
CA ASP A 56 -2.08 15.25 16.01
C ASP A 56 -2.42 15.84 17.40
N SER A 57 -1.56 16.75 17.86
CA SER A 57 -1.75 17.40 19.16
C SER A 57 -3.03 18.24 19.26
N LEU A 58 -3.63 18.57 18.13
CA LEU A 58 -4.88 19.33 18.04
C LEU A 58 -6.11 18.42 17.89
N GLY A 59 -5.92 17.11 17.95
CA GLY A 59 -7.00 16.15 17.79
C GLY A 59 -7.44 15.92 16.36
N GLU A 60 -6.61 16.25 15.39
CA GLU A 60 -6.92 16.11 13.98
C GLU A 60 -6.09 15.02 13.33
N ALA A 61 -6.74 14.17 12.55
CA ALA A 61 -6.04 13.19 11.73
C ALA A 61 -5.31 13.92 10.59
N LYS A 62 -4.11 13.42 10.28
CA LYS A 62 -3.24 14.03 9.27
C LYS A 62 -3.12 13.15 8.03
N THR A 63 -2.56 13.75 6.99
CA THR A 63 -2.06 12.99 5.85
C THR A 63 -0.94 12.07 6.31
N ARG A 64 -1.02 10.80 5.90
CA ARG A 64 -0.01 9.80 6.22
C ARG A 64 0.47 9.11 4.95
N VAL A 65 1.78 8.91 4.89
CA VAL A 65 2.41 8.21 3.77
C VAL A 65 3.29 7.11 4.35
N ALA A 66 3.26 5.96 3.73
CA ALA A 66 4.11 4.84 4.10
C ALA A 66 4.55 4.09 2.85
N VAL A 67 5.63 3.36 2.96
CA VAL A 67 6.12 2.47 1.92
C VAL A 67 5.76 1.05 2.34
N LEU A 68 5.23 0.28 1.40
CA LEU A 68 4.80 -1.10 1.65
C LEU A 68 5.90 -2.05 1.22
N THR A 69 6.17 -3.05 2.07
CA THR A 69 7.19 -4.06 1.80
C THR A 69 6.58 -5.45 1.74
N GLY A 70 7.24 -6.35 1.07
CA GLY A 70 6.81 -7.72 0.92
C GLY A 70 7.48 -8.40 -0.25
N ASN A 71 6.74 -9.21 -0.97
CA ASN A 71 7.28 -9.94 -2.11
C ASN A 71 6.29 -9.97 -3.26
N LEU A 72 6.82 -9.87 -4.45
CA LEU A 72 6.04 -10.08 -5.67
C LEU A 72 6.50 -11.40 -6.28
N LYS A 73 5.56 -12.32 -6.48
CA LYS A 73 5.85 -13.63 -7.02
C LYS A 73 4.97 -13.90 -8.24
N TRP A 74 5.49 -14.67 -9.18
CA TRP A 74 4.77 -15.03 -10.38
C TRP A 74 4.53 -16.53 -10.46
N ARG A 75 3.35 -16.88 -10.91
CA ARG A 75 3.02 -18.26 -11.20
C ARG A 75 2.02 -18.29 -12.36
N SER A 76 2.40 -18.95 -13.45
CA SER A 76 1.51 -19.12 -14.63
C SER A 76 0.91 -17.79 -15.11
N GLN A 77 1.76 -16.76 -15.26
CA GLN A 77 1.38 -15.42 -15.73
C GLN A 77 0.53 -14.61 -14.75
N THR A 78 0.30 -15.14 -13.56
CA THR A 78 -0.39 -14.41 -12.51
C THR A 78 0.61 -13.86 -11.51
N ALA A 79 0.50 -12.57 -11.22
CA ALA A 79 1.31 -11.92 -10.18
C ALA A 79 0.64 -12.05 -8.83
N TYR A 80 1.40 -12.41 -7.83
CA TYR A 80 0.94 -12.51 -6.44
C TYR A 80 1.75 -11.52 -5.60
N LEU A 81 1.10 -10.46 -5.18
CA LEU A 81 1.72 -9.43 -4.35
C LEU A 81 1.41 -9.72 -2.89
N PHE A 82 2.47 -9.98 -2.11
CA PHE A 82 2.34 -10.19 -0.67
C PHE A 82 2.85 -8.97 0.07
N ILE A 83 1.95 -8.29 0.78
CA ILE A 83 2.30 -7.12 1.58
C ILE A 83 2.51 -7.60 3.02
N LYS A 84 3.74 -7.52 3.49
CA LYS A 84 4.17 -8.09 4.77
C LYS A 84 4.64 -7.06 5.77
N GLY A 85 4.86 -5.83 5.35
CA GLY A 85 5.33 -4.77 6.23
C GLY A 85 5.04 -3.41 5.67
N ALA A 86 5.28 -2.40 6.49
CA ALA A 86 5.13 -1.00 6.10
C ALA A 86 6.15 -0.14 6.84
N ILE A 87 6.67 0.87 6.17
CA ILE A 87 7.63 1.81 6.72
C ILE A 87 7.03 3.20 6.59
N ILE A 88 6.81 3.87 7.72
CA ILE A 88 6.24 5.22 7.72
C ILE A 88 7.23 6.19 7.10
N ALA A 89 6.76 7.02 6.17
CA ALA A 89 7.52 8.15 5.67
C ALA A 89 7.32 9.31 6.65
N GLU A 90 8.12 9.35 7.69
CA GLU A 90 8.01 10.35 8.72
C GLU A 90 8.42 11.74 8.23
N GLU A 91 7.82 12.76 8.84
CA GLU A 91 8.11 14.16 8.53
C GLU A 91 7.83 14.56 7.07
N MET A 92 7.05 13.75 6.37
CA MET A 92 6.64 14.10 5.02
C MET A 92 5.38 14.94 5.08
N GLU A 93 5.46 16.17 4.60
CA GLU A 93 4.27 16.98 4.34
C GLU A 93 3.75 16.60 2.97
N ALA A 94 2.51 16.14 2.93
CA ALA A 94 1.93 15.68 1.68
C ALA A 94 0.45 16.02 1.60
N ALA A 95 -0.01 16.22 0.38
CA ALA A 95 -1.41 16.41 0.03
C ALA A 95 -1.63 15.73 -1.33
N PRO A 96 -2.87 15.50 -1.77
CA PRO A 96 -3.08 14.84 -3.07
C PRO A 96 -2.46 15.56 -4.25
N ASP A 97 -2.20 16.85 -4.12
CA ASP A 97 -1.57 17.67 -5.15
C ASP A 97 -0.11 18.04 -4.87
N HIS A 98 0.44 17.53 -3.78
CA HIS A 98 1.83 17.81 -3.41
C HIS A 98 2.42 16.65 -2.62
N ILE A 99 3.14 15.79 -3.30
CA ILE A 99 3.77 14.62 -2.70
C ILE A 99 5.17 14.50 -3.29
N ASP A 100 6.19 14.42 -2.43
CA ASP A 100 7.53 14.11 -2.90
C ASP A 100 8.35 13.42 -1.83
N PHE A 101 8.99 12.33 -2.21
CA PHE A 101 9.93 11.62 -1.37
C PHE A 101 11.31 12.25 -1.57
N SER A 102 11.84 12.89 -0.54
CA SER A 102 13.19 13.44 -0.59
C SER A 102 14.24 12.33 -0.56
N GLU A 103 15.46 12.67 -0.96
CA GLU A 103 16.58 11.73 -0.87
C GLU A 103 16.80 11.25 0.56
N ASN A 104 16.65 12.14 1.53
CA ASN A 104 16.81 11.81 2.94
C ASN A 104 15.74 10.82 3.41
N GLN A 105 14.48 11.02 2.98
CA GLN A 105 13.40 10.09 3.30
C GLN A 105 13.66 8.71 2.68
N TRP A 106 14.11 8.66 1.43
CA TRP A 106 14.46 7.40 0.81
C TRP A 106 15.59 6.68 1.52
N LYS A 107 16.58 7.43 1.95
CA LYS A 107 17.68 6.87 2.74
C LYS A 107 17.18 6.24 4.03
N GLN A 108 16.32 6.94 4.76
CA GLN A 108 15.73 6.42 5.99
C GLN A 108 14.87 5.18 5.72
N ILE A 109 14.09 5.19 4.65
CA ILE A 109 13.27 4.04 4.25
C ILE A 109 14.14 2.84 3.92
N GLN A 110 15.21 3.03 3.17
CA GLN A 110 16.12 1.95 2.79
C GLN A 110 16.86 1.39 4.01
N GLU A 111 17.25 2.23 4.94
CA GLU A 111 17.87 1.78 6.19
C GLU A 111 16.90 0.95 7.02
N ALA A 112 15.65 1.38 7.14
CA ALA A 112 14.63 0.64 7.86
C ALA A 112 14.33 -0.69 7.18
N GLN A 113 14.27 -0.71 5.86
CA GLN A 113 14.07 -1.93 5.10
C GLN A 113 15.18 -2.94 5.38
N LYS A 114 16.42 -2.50 5.36
CA LYS A 114 17.57 -3.36 5.64
C LYS A 114 17.54 -3.94 7.05
N GLU A 115 17.16 -3.12 8.01
CA GLU A 115 17.19 -3.52 9.42
C GLU A 115 16.05 -4.45 9.80
N TYR A 116 14.84 -4.17 9.30
CA TYR A 116 13.61 -4.85 9.74
C TYR A 116 12.99 -5.76 8.69
N PHE A 117 13.30 -5.55 7.43
CA PHE A 117 12.62 -6.24 6.31
C PHE A 117 13.62 -6.75 5.29
N GLU A 118 14.73 -7.33 5.75
CA GLU A 118 15.85 -7.72 4.89
C GLU A 118 15.45 -8.68 3.77
N ASP A 119 14.50 -9.57 4.03
CA ASP A 119 14.03 -10.57 3.07
C ASP A 119 12.86 -10.09 2.22
N GLN A 120 12.55 -8.80 2.30
CA GLN A 120 11.44 -8.20 1.57
C GLN A 120 11.92 -7.10 0.65
N GLU A 121 11.12 -6.86 -0.39
CA GLU A 121 11.34 -5.75 -1.31
C GLU A 121 10.25 -4.70 -1.12
N ILE A 122 10.45 -3.52 -1.70
CA ILE A 122 9.41 -2.50 -1.74
C ILE A 122 8.40 -2.92 -2.80
N VAL A 123 7.13 -3.05 -2.40
CA VAL A 123 6.07 -3.53 -3.29
C VAL A 123 4.99 -2.49 -3.54
N GLY A 124 5.07 -1.34 -2.89
CA GLY A 124 4.10 -0.28 -3.10
C GLY A 124 4.22 0.84 -2.09
N TRP A 125 3.19 1.66 -2.03
CA TRP A 125 3.11 2.74 -1.06
C TRP A 125 1.67 3.01 -0.67
N PHE A 126 1.51 3.74 0.42
CA PHE A 126 0.25 4.00 1.09
C PHE A 126 0.10 5.50 1.27
N PHE A 127 -1.08 6.01 0.97
CA PHE A 127 -1.43 7.40 1.17
C PHE A 127 -2.81 7.48 1.83
N SER A 128 -2.91 8.22 2.92
CA SER A 128 -4.14 8.38 3.68
C SER A 128 -4.34 9.83 4.05
N GLN A 129 -5.58 10.27 3.96
CA GLN A 129 -5.97 11.62 4.37
C GLN A 129 -7.46 11.62 4.72
N PRO A 130 -7.89 12.34 5.77
CA PRO A 130 -9.30 12.51 6.05
C PRO A 130 -10.04 13.12 4.85
N GLN A 131 -11.20 12.60 4.53
CA GLN A 131 -12.04 13.05 3.43
C GLN A 131 -11.42 12.83 2.04
N LEU A 132 -10.44 11.95 1.96
CA LEU A 132 -9.80 11.63 0.69
C LEU A 132 -10.79 10.96 -0.26
N LEU A 133 -10.83 11.44 -1.49
CA LEU A 133 -11.48 10.70 -2.56
C LEU A 133 -10.57 9.57 -2.99
N LEU A 134 -11.11 8.36 -3.09
CA LEU A 134 -10.32 7.19 -3.49
C LEU A 134 -10.09 7.20 -5.00
N LYS A 135 -9.32 8.18 -5.43
CA LYS A 135 -8.98 8.44 -6.82
C LYS A 135 -7.54 8.89 -6.91
N VAL A 136 -6.81 8.33 -7.85
CA VAL A 136 -5.41 8.69 -8.05
C VAL A 136 -5.32 10.06 -8.70
N SER A 137 -4.63 10.99 -8.03
CA SER A 137 -4.36 12.31 -8.59
C SER A 137 -3.22 12.24 -9.60
N GLU A 138 -3.07 13.29 -10.38
CA GLU A 138 -1.95 13.38 -11.32
C GLU A 138 -0.61 13.34 -10.60
N VAL A 139 -0.52 14.01 -9.45
CA VAL A 139 0.70 14.00 -8.64
C VAL A 139 1.01 12.61 -8.11
N MET A 140 0.00 11.90 -7.60
CA MET A 140 0.17 10.52 -7.15
C MET A 140 0.66 9.61 -8.26
N SER A 141 0.11 9.76 -9.46
CA SER A 141 0.53 8.98 -10.62
C SER A 141 2.00 9.24 -10.97
N LYS A 142 2.42 10.49 -10.96
CA LYS A 142 3.81 10.87 -11.25
C LYS A 142 4.76 10.32 -10.19
N VAL A 143 4.41 10.44 -8.91
CA VAL A 143 5.22 9.90 -7.81
C VAL A 143 5.34 8.38 -7.94
N HIS A 144 4.24 7.71 -8.23
CA HIS A 144 4.24 6.27 -8.40
C HIS A 144 5.20 5.83 -9.51
N MET A 145 5.10 6.45 -10.66
CA MET A 145 5.97 6.08 -11.79
C MET A 145 7.43 6.43 -11.53
N LYS A 146 7.69 7.53 -10.85
CA LYS A 146 9.06 7.96 -10.54
C LYS A 146 9.75 7.01 -9.55
N HIS A 147 9.03 6.54 -8.52
CA HIS A 147 9.66 5.83 -7.40
C HIS A 147 9.30 4.35 -7.31
N PHE A 148 8.16 3.93 -7.84
CA PHE A 148 7.67 2.57 -7.65
C PHE A 148 7.55 1.76 -8.94
N GLY A 149 7.03 2.35 -9.99
CA GLY A 149 6.93 1.66 -11.27
C GLY A 149 5.70 0.79 -11.43
N GLY A 150 5.65 0.06 -12.56
CA GLY A 150 4.43 -0.59 -13.01
C GLY A 150 3.94 -1.78 -12.20
N GLU A 151 4.85 -2.53 -11.59
CA GLU A 151 4.47 -3.76 -10.89
C GLU A 151 4.07 -3.53 -9.43
N LYS A 152 4.21 -2.32 -8.92
CA LYS A 152 3.93 -1.98 -7.53
C LYS A 152 2.58 -1.31 -7.38
N VAL A 153 2.05 -1.32 -6.17
CA VAL A 153 0.70 -0.81 -5.91
C VAL A 153 0.71 0.48 -5.11
N LEU A 154 -0.34 1.27 -5.30
CA LEU A 154 -0.68 2.39 -4.43
C LEU A 154 -1.96 2.03 -3.69
N MET A 155 -1.92 2.11 -2.37
CA MET A 155 -3.09 1.93 -1.53
C MET A 155 -3.54 3.29 -1.00
N LEU A 156 -4.76 3.67 -1.32
CA LEU A 156 -5.38 4.88 -0.77
C LEU A 156 -6.35 4.50 0.33
N MET A 157 -6.40 5.31 1.38
CA MET A 157 -7.31 5.07 2.50
C MET A 157 -7.92 6.38 2.99
N GLU A 158 -9.24 6.35 3.19
CA GLU A 158 -9.95 7.42 3.88
C GLU A 158 -10.34 6.90 5.27
N PRO A 159 -9.76 7.44 6.35
CA PRO A 159 -9.90 6.84 7.68
C PRO A 159 -11.26 7.03 8.36
N GLN A 160 -12.00 8.08 8.03
CA GLN A 160 -13.28 8.37 8.69
C GLN A 160 -14.37 7.41 8.26
N GLU A 161 -14.43 7.12 6.97
CA GLU A 161 -15.41 6.18 6.40
C GLU A 161 -14.86 4.76 6.33
N SER A 162 -13.61 4.57 6.73
CA SER A 162 -12.92 3.27 6.66
C SER A 162 -12.92 2.67 5.25
N GLU A 163 -12.70 3.52 4.26
CA GLU A 163 -12.63 3.10 2.86
C GLU A 163 -11.19 3.02 2.39
N ASP A 164 -10.90 2.02 1.57
CA ASP A 164 -9.59 1.89 0.94
C ASP A 164 -9.72 1.32 -0.47
N ALA A 165 -8.70 1.56 -1.27
CA ALA A 165 -8.63 1.06 -2.63
C ALA A 165 -7.17 0.86 -3.03
N PHE A 166 -6.95 -0.12 -3.91
CA PHE A 166 -5.63 -0.43 -4.43
C PHE A 166 -5.57 -0.12 -5.92
N PHE A 167 -4.46 0.44 -6.34
CA PHE A 167 -4.24 0.87 -7.71
C PHE A 167 -2.89 0.35 -8.20
N ARG A 168 -2.82 0.02 -9.46
CA ARG A 168 -1.54 -0.27 -10.12
C ARG A 168 -1.50 0.41 -11.48
N TYR A 169 -0.29 0.59 -11.99
CA TYR A 169 -0.12 1.13 -13.32
C TYR A 169 -0.43 0.04 -14.36
N GLU A 170 -1.17 0.42 -15.39
CA GLU A 170 -1.49 -0.47 -16.50
C GLU A 170 -1.22 0.26 -17.81
N ASN A 171 -0.50 -0.40 -18.68
CA ASN A 171 -0.16 0.15 -20.00
C ASN A 171 -1.40 0.14 -20.92
#